data_e42b5f2e8c068a3c8f07dd27fb4fe51b
#
_entry.id   e42b5f2e8c068a3c8f07dd27fb4fe51b
#
_cell.length_a   1.000
_cell.length_b   1.000
_cell.length_c   1.000
_cell.angle_alpha   90.00
_cell.angle_beta   90.00
_cell.angle_gamma   90.00
#
_symmetry.space_group_name_H-M   'P 1'
#
loop_
_entity.id
_entity.type
_entity.pdbx_description
1 polymer ?
#
loop_
_entity_poly.entity_id
_entity_poly.type
_entity_poly.pdbx_seq_one_letter_code
_entity_poly.pdbx_strand_id
1 'polypeptide(L)'
;MVRISFIGDISLNDNYIKLRNQGINPFESLRHILFSSDFVVGNLECMVKGNQGVNEKKRPRLETKIETLNYLKNINLSLAGLANNHIYDHLEDGFYRTTNFLKENKIAFIGASLKNDEYKNPAYFEKDGIKVVILNYVSLDTNPYPPKEINIRVNYFKEEKVIEDIKRLRNKVDHIILYLHWGGRLEGGLYPDFEQPKIGRRLIDAGADLIIGHHSHTVQPFEIYKGKYIFYSLGNFCF
;
A
#
# COMPACT_ATOMS: atom_id res chain seq x y z
N MET A 1 10.82 -2.42 -22.43
CA MET A 1 10.70 -1.33 -21.40
C MET A 1 9.58 -1.69 -20.44
N VAL A 2 9.78 -1.62 -19.13
CA VAL A 2 8.75 -1.87 -18.10
C VAL A 2 8.25 -0.53 -17.58
N ARG A 3 6.93 -0.34 -17.54
CA ARG A 3 6.27 0.83 -16.95
C ARG A 3 5.43 0.42 -15.75
N ILE A 4 5.79 0.92 -14.57
CA ILE A 4 5.04 0.71 -13.33
C ILE A 4 4.50 2.07 -12.88
N SER A 5 3.19 2.20 -12.70
CA SER A 5 2.57 3.37 -12.08
C SER A 5 2.34 3.12 -10.60
N PHE A 6 2.86 4.01 -9.76
CA PHE A 6 2.55 4.05 -8.34
C PHE A 6 1.53 5.15 -8.11
N ILE A 7 0.42 4.81 -7.45
CA ILE A 7 -0.62 5.76 -7.08
C ILE A 7 -0.70 5.87 -5.56
N GLY A 8 -1.28 6.98 -5.06
CA GLY A 8 -1.37 7.29 -3.64
C GLY A 8 -2.38 6.41 -2.88
N ASP A 9 -2.84 6.92 -1.75
CA ASP A 9 -3.74 6.23 -0.85
C ASP A 9 -5.12 6.05 -1.47
N ILE A 10 -5.64 4.83 -1.39
CA ILE A 10 -6.93 4.42 -1.94
C ILE A 10 -7.89 4.14 -0.78
N SER A 11 -8.90 4.99 -0.61
CA SER A 11 -10.02 4.74 0.28
C SER A 11 -11.33 4.91 -0.47
N LEU A 12 -11.99 3.81 -0.77
CA LEU A 12 -13.24 3.78 -1.53
C LEU A 12 -14.46 3.83 -0.59
N ASN A 13 -14.45 4.76 0.36
CA ASN A 13 -15.49 4.97 1.37
C ASN A 13 -16.50 6.05 0.96
N ASP A 14 -17.50 6.31 1.80
CA ASP A 14 -18.46 7.43 1.75
C ASP A 14 -18.94 7.82 0.34
N ASN A 15 -18.33 8.84 -0.26
CA ASN A 15 -18.75 9.38 -1.55
C ASN A 15 -18.51 8.39 -2.70
N TYR A 16 -17.48 7.54 -2.64
CA TYR A 16 -17.26 6.52 -3.66
C TYR A 16 -18.35 5.46 -3.65
N ILE A 17 -18.93 5.13 -2.48
CA ILE A 17 -20.10 4.27 -2.36
C ILE A 17 -21.30 4.93 -3.04
N LYS A 18 -21.52 6.24 -2.84
CA LYS A 18 -22.60 7.00 -3.48
C LYS A 18 -22.42 7.04 -5.01
N LEU A 19 -21.23 7.39 -5.48
CA LEU A 19 -20.92 7.41 -6.92
C LEU A 19 -21.15 6.04 -7.56
N ARG A 20 -20.73 4.98 -6.89
CA ARG A 20 -20.97 3.60 -7.37
C ARG A 20 -22.44 3.27 -7.51
N ASN A 21 -23.27 3.67 -6.53
CA ASN A 21 -24.72 3.47 -6.57
C ASN A 21 -25.39 4.25 -7.71
N GLN A 22 -24.78 5.35 -8.14
CA GLN A 22 -25.24 6.17 -9.28
C GLN A 22 -24.69 5.69 -10.64
N GLY A 23 -23.86 4.66 -10.66
CA GLY A 23 -23.21 4.16 -11.87
C GLY A 23 -22.09 5.06 -12.42
N ILE A 24 -21.61 6.02 -11.63
CA ILE A 24 -20.58 6.99 -12.05
C ILE A 24 -19.18 6.38 -11.85
N ASN A 25 -18.33 6.47 -12.88
CA ASN A 25 -16.91 6.14 -12.80
C ASN A 25 -16.07 7.43 -12.63
N PRO A 26 -15.55 7.75 -11.43
CA PRO A 26 -14.77 8.98 -11.22
C PRO A 26 -13.36 8.92 -11.83
N PHE A 27 -12.91 7.75 -12.29
CA PHE A 27 -11.55 7.52 -12.79
C PHE A 27 -11.44 7.49 -14.32
N GLU A 28 -12.52 7.79 -15.04
CA GLU A 28 -12.55 7.64 -16.50
C GLU A 28 -11.48 8.49 -17.20
N SER A 29 -11.25 9.71 -16.74
CA SER A 29 -10.22 10.60 -17.29
C SER A 29 -8.79 10.09 -17.11
N LEU A 30 -8.52 9.23 -16.11
CA LEU A 30 -7.22 8.66 -15.82
C LEU A 30 -6.96 7.33 -16.55
N ARG A 31 -8.00 6.76 -17.15
CA ARG A 31 -7.96 5.44 -17.77
C ARG A 31 -6.81 5.30 -18.77
N HIS A 32 -6.63 6.26 -19.66
CA HIS A 32 -5.60 6.22 -20.70
C HIS A 32 -4.18 6.19 -20.11
N ILE A 33 -3.93 6.83 -18.97
CA ILE A 33 -2.62 6.82 -18.29
C ILE A 33 -2.41 5.47 -17.61
N LEU A 34 -3.37 5.03 -16.78
CA LEU A 34 -3.21 3.83 -15.95
C LEU A 34 -3.17 2.54 -16.78
N PHE A 35 -3.99 2.46 -17.85
CA PHE A 35 -3.99 1.31 -18.76
C PHE A 35 -2.79 1.28 -19.74
N SER A 36 -2.02 2.36 -19.84
CA SER A 36 -0.75 2.36 -20.57
C SER A 36 0.41 1.77 -19.75
N SER A 37 0.21 1.53 -18.46
CA SER A 37 1.20 0.91 -17.57
C SER A 37 1.09 -0.60 -17.60
N ASP A 38 2.24 -1.27 -17.48
CA ASP A 38 2.30 -2.73 -17.36
C ASP A 38 1.76 -3.20 -16.03
N PHE A 39 2.03 -2.40 -14.98
CA PHE A 39 1.57 -2.65 -13.61
C PHE A 39 1.15 -1.33 -12.96
N VAL A 40 0.05 -1.37 -12.20
CA VAL A 40 -0.41 -0.26 -11.34
C VAL A 40 -0.38 -0.74 -9.89
N VAL A 41 0.29 0.00 -9.03
CA VAL A 41 0.47 -0.32 -7.61
C VAL A 41 -0.16 0.78 -6.78
N GLY A 42 -1.02 0.43 -5.80
CA GLY A 42 -1.70 1.38 -4.93
C GLY A 42 -1.78 0.92 -3.48
N ASN A 43 -1.80 1.85 -2.53
CA ASN A 43 -2.00 1.57 -1.11
C ASN A 43 -3.51 1.47 -0.82
N LEU A 44 -4.04 0.25 -0.66
CA LEU A 44 -5.45 0.04 -0.37
C LEU A 44 -5.69 0.19 1.14
N GLU A 45 -6.18 1.34 1.53
CA GLU A 45 -6.26 1.75 2.93
C GLU A 45 -7.64 1.49 3.55
N CYS A 46 -8.67 1.23 2.76
CA CYS A 46 -9.99 0.83 3.26
C CYS A 46 -10.21 -0.67 3.20
N MET A 47 -10.95 -1.20 4.18
CA MET A 47 -11.40 -2.59 4.19
C MET A 47 -12.90 -2.66 3.92
N VAL A 48 -13.34 -3.79 3.36
CA VAL A 48 -14.77 -4.08 3.26
C VAL A 48 -15.36 -4.18 4.66
N LYS A 49 -16.52 -3.59 4.87
CA LYS A 49 -17.24 -3.68 6.14
C LYS A 49 -17.46 -5.14 6.53
N GLY A 50 -16.94 -5.49 7.69
CA GLY A 50 -17.12 -6.82 8.29
C GLY A 50 -18.45 -6.95 9.02
N ASN A 51 -18.87 -8.19 9.25
CA ASN A 51 -20.08 -8.53 10.03
C ASN A 51 -19.77 -8.98 11.46
N GLN A 52 -18.48 -9.14 11.79
CA GLN A 52 -17.99 -9.66 13.08
C GLN A 52 -17.46 -8.57 14.03
N GLY A 53 -17.86 -7.31 13.78
CA GLY A 53 -17.44 -6.18 14.59
C GLY A 53 -16.35 -5.34 13.93
N VAL A 54 -15.80 -4.44 14.73
CA VAL A 54 -14.81 -3.44 14.31
C VAL A 54 -13.72 -3.28 15.34
N ASN A 55 -12.59 -2.74 14.97
CA ASN A 55 -11.54 -2.38 15.90
C ASN A 55 -11.95 -1.16 16.75
N GLU A 56 -12.36 -1.39 17.98
CA GLU A 56 -12.86 -0.33 18.86
C GLU A 56 -11.78 0.67 19.28
N LYS A 57 -10.50 0.33 19.15
CA LYS A 57 -9.37 1.22 19.47
C LYS A 57 -9.01 2.19 18.36
N LYS A 58 -9.46 1.94 17.12
CA LYS A 58 -9.13 2.76 15.96
C LYS A 58 -10.22 3.79 15.68
N ARG A 59 -9.81 5.03 15.44
CA ARG A 59 -10.64 6.16 14.94
C ARG A 59 -9.76 7.07 14.09
N PRO A 60 -10.25 7.56 12.92
CA PRO A 60 -11.43 7.05 12.23
C PRO A 60 -11.24 5.60 11.79
N ARG A 61 -12.31 4.94 11.38
CA ARG A 61 -12.28 3.64 10.68
C ARG A 61 -12.74 3.85 9.25
N LEU A 62 -12.00 3.28 8.32
CA LEU A 62 -12.30 3.39 6.89
C LEU A 62 -13.02 2.12 6.43
N GLU A 63 -14.23 2.27 5.91
CA GLU A 63 -15.04 1.15 5.44
C GLU A 63 -15.50 1.34 4.00
N THR A 64 -15.58 0.26 3.25
CA THR A 64 -16.19 0.25 1.92
C THR A 64 -17.15 -0.92 1.76
N LYS A 65 -17.93 -0.90 0.69
CA LYS A 65 -18.75 -2.03 0.26
C LYS A 65 -17.99 -2.85 -0.79
N ILE A 66 -18.29 -4.16 -0.83
CA ILE A 66 -17.62 -5.06 -1.77
C ILE A 66 -17.83 -4.65 -3.24
N GLU A 67 -19.02 -4.11 -3.54
CA GLU A 67 -19.35 -3.65 -4.90
C GLU A 67 -18.50 -2.42 -5.30
N THR A 68 -18.12 -1.57 -4.32
CA THR A 68 -17.33 -0.37 -4.55
C THR A 68 -15.89 -0.72 -4.90
N LEU A 69 -15.37 -1.85 -4.41
CA LEU A 69 -14.04 -2.35 -4.79
C LEU A 69 -13.88 -2.60 -6.31
N ASN A 70 -15.00 -2.70 -7.08
CA ASN A 70 -14.90 -2.78 -8.54
C ASN A 70 -14.20 -1.59 -9.18
N TYR A 71 -14.13 -0.45 -8.50
CA TYR A 71 -13.32 0.67 -8.97
C TYR A 71 -11.83 0.36 -9.11
N LEU A 72 -11.30 -0.61 -8.36
CA LEU A 72 -9.93 -1.07 -8.50
C LEU A 72 -9.62 -1.61 -9.91
N LYS A 73 -10.63 -2.18 -10.58
CA LYS A 73 -10.51 -2.60 -12.00
C LYS A 73 -10.51 -1.40 -12.95
N ASN A 74 -11.25 -0.35 -12.63
CA ASN A 74 -11.32 0.85 -13.46
C ASN A 74 -10.00 1.63 -13.48
N ILE A 75 -9.18 1.46 -12.44
CA ILE A 75 -7.83 2.03 -12.34
C ILE A 75 -6.73 1.03 -12.71
N ASN A 76 -7.07 -0.14 -13.28
CA ASN A 76 -6.12 -1.18 -13.69
C ASN A 76 -5.19 -1.64 -12.56
N LEU A 77 -5.68 -1.67 -11.29
CA LEU A 77 -4.84 -2.03 -10.16
C LEU A 77 -4.31 -3.45 -10.31
N SER A 78 -3.00 -3.61 -10.31
CA SER A 78 -2.31 -4.89 -10.42
C SER A 78 -1.87 -5.41 -9.05
N LEU A 79 -1.49 -4.50 -8.14
CA LEU A 79 -0.99 -4.82 -6.80
C LEU A 79 -1.54 -3.85 -5.77
N ALA A 80 -2.15 -4.39 -4.72
CA ALA A 80 -2.57 -3.65 -3.54
C ALA A 80 -1.55 -3.81 -2.40
N GLY A 81 -1.01 -2.70 -1.89
CA GLY A 81 -0.30 -2.66 -0.62
C GLY A 81 -1.30 -2.67 0.53
N LEU A 82 -1.19 -3.62 1.44
CA LEU A 82 -2.09 -3.79 2.59
C LEU A 82 -1.41 -3.52 3.93
N ALA A 83 -0.10 -3.28 3.96
CA ALA A 83 0.57 -2.87 5.19
C ALA A 83 0.32 -1.37 5.42
N ASN A 84 -0.78 -1.05 6.09
CA ASN A 84 -1.19 0.30 6.46
C ASN A 84 -1.88 0.32 7.83
N ASN A 85 -2.18 1.51 8.34
CA ASN A 85 -2.74 1.71 9.66
C ASN A 85 -4.24 1.39 9.77
N HIS A 86 -4.94 1.15 8.66
CA HIS A 86 -6.37 0.80 8.60
C HIS A 86 -6.63 -0.70 8.39
N ILE A 87 -5.57 -1.52 8.33
CA ILE A 87 -5.68 -2.95 8.04
C ILE A 87 -6.57 -3.73 9.03
N TYR A 88 -6.70 -3.24 10.25
CA TYR A 88 -7.46 -3.90 11.32
C TYR A 88 -8.86 -3.31 11.54
N ASP A 89 -9.29 -2.32 10.79
CA ASP A 89 -10.51 -1.55 11.05
C ASP A 89 -11.77 -2.44 11.16
N HIS A 90 -11.87 -3.45 10.32
CA HIS A 90 -12.99 -4.39 10.25
C HIS A 90 -12.60 -5.83 10.62
N LEU A 91 -11.54 -5.97 11.43
CA LEU A 91 -11.04 -7.23 11.97
C LEU A 91 -10.79 -8.29 10.86
N GLU A 92 -10.86 -9.56 11.22
CA GLU A 92 -10.55 -10.66 10.30
C GLU A 92 -11.57 -10.78 9.17
N ASP A 93 -12.86 -10.58 9.46
CA ASP A 93 -13.90 -10.73 8.46
C ASP A 93 -13.80 -9.67 7.36
N GLY A 94 -13.57 -8.40 7.73
CA GLY A 94 -13.36 -7.34 6.73
C GLY A 94 -12.09 -7.57 5.90
N PHE A 95 -11.00 -7.99 6.54
CA PHE A 95 -9.77 -8.36 5.86
C PHE A 95 -9.98 -9.53 4.89
N TYR A 96 -10.62 -10.61 5.34
CA TYR A 96 -10.92 -11.77 4.52
C TYR A 96 -11.77 -11.40 3.29
N ARG A 97 -12.85 -10.65 3.49
CA ARG A 97 -13.74 -10.22 2.40
C ARG A 97 -13.00 -9.35 1.38
N THR A 98 -12.14 -8.44 1.85
CA THR A 98 -11.31 -7.59 0.97
C THR A 98 -10.33 -8.44 0.18
N THR A 99 -9.56 -9.29 0.84
CA THR A 99 -8.54 -10.11 0.16
C THR A 99 -9.14 -11.18 -0.76
N ASN A 100 -10.33 -11.70 -0.42
CA ASN A 100 -11.05 -12.62 -1.30
C ASN A 100 -11.48 -11.92 -2.59
N PHE A 101 -12.04 -10.70 -2.50
CA PHE A 101 -12.33 -9.88 -3.68
C PHE A 101 -11.10 -9.66 -4.55
N LEU A 102 -9.96 -9.31 -3.95
CA LEU A 102 -8.70 -9.10 -4.69
C LEU A 102 -8.29 -10.38 -5.43
N LYS A 103 -8.31 -11.54 -4.76
CA LYS A 103 -7.99 -12.85 -5.35
C LYS A 103 -8.90 -13.20 -6.53
N GLU A 104 -10.23 -13.07 -6.37
CA GLU A 104 -11.24 -13.35 -7.41
C GLU A 104 -11.07 -12.45 -8.64
N ASN A 105 -10.60 -11.22 -8.44
CA ASN A 105 -10.38 -10.25 -9.52
C ASN A 105 -8.93 -10.22 -10.04
N LYS A 106 -8.09 -11.19 -9.63
CA LYS A 106 -6.68 -11.31 -10.05
C LYS A 106 -5.83 -10.09 -9.70
N ILE A 107 -6.18 -9.38 -8.65
CA ILE A 107 -5.38 -8.29 -8.11
C ILE A 107 -4.48 -8.89 -7.02
N ALA A 108 -3.17 -8.81 -7.24
CA ALA A 108 -2.20 -9.25 -6.23
C ALA A 108 -2.24 -8.33 -5.00
N PHE A 109 -1.83 -8.83 -3.85
CA PHE A 109 -1.67 -8.00 -2.65
C PHE A 109 -0.48 -8.45 -1.82
N ILE A 110 0.12 -7.52 -1.10
CA ILE A 110 1.29 -7.73 -0.24
C ILE A 110 1.15 -6.94 1.06
N GLY A 111 2.03 -7.23 2.00
CA GLY A 111 2.15 -6.48 3.25
C GLY A 111 1.31 -7.01 4.40
N ALA A 112 0.26 -7.79 4.10
CA ALA A 112 -0.55 -8.47 5.10
C ALA A 112 -1.10 -9.81 4.60
N SER A 113 -1.36 -10.74 5.53
CA SER A 113 -1.97 -12.05 5.25
C SER A 113 -2.68 -12.57 6.51
N LEU A 114 -3.56 -13.56 6.38
CA LEU A 114 -3.95 -14.35 7.53
C LEU A 114 -2.75 -15.16 8.03
N LYS A 115 -2.68 -15.46 9.33
CA LYS A 115 -1.53 -16.18 9.92
C LYS A 115 -1.33 -17.58 9.32
N ASN A 116 -2.41 -18.22 8.89
CA ASN A 116 -2.40 -19.56 8.28
C ASN A 116 -2.21 -19.53 6.76
N ASP A 117 -2.26 -18.35 6.12
CA ASP A 117 -2.01 -18.19 4.71
C ASP A 117 -0.51 -18.07 4.42
N GLU A 118 -0.13 -18.28 3.15
CA GLU A 118 1.19 -17.95 2.67
C GLU A 118 1.53 -16.48 2.97
N TYR A 119 2.75 -16.25 3.42
CA TYR A 119 3.22 -14.91 3.72
C TYR A 119 3.34 -14.05 2.46
N LYS A 120 2.55 -13.00 2.37
CA LYS A 120 2.44 -12.14 1.19
C LYS A 120 3.41 -10.95 1.26
N ASN A 121 4.70 -11.25 1.12
CA ASN A 121 5.75 -10.27 0.89
C ASN A 121 7.05 -11.01 0.58
N PRO A 122 7.77 -10.70 -0.50
CA PRO A 122 7.57 -9.61 -1.45
C PRO A 122 6.64 -9.97 -2.64
N ALA A 123 6.30 -8.96 -3.46
CA ALA A 123 5.73 -9.17 -4.80
C ALA A 123 6.84 -9.08 -5.85
N TYR A 124 6.77 -9.97 -6.85
CA TYR A 124 7.70 -9.99 -7.98
C TYR A 124 6.97 -9.63 -9.26
N PHE A 125 7.59 -8.79 -10.07
CA PHE A 125 7.21 -8.50 -11.44
C PHE A 125 8.37 -8.81 -12.37
N GLU A 126 8.07 -9.45 -13.49
CA GLU A 126 9.06 -9.70 -14.53
C GLU A 126 8.43 -9.35 -15.88
N LYS A 127 9.12 -8.55 -16.66
CA LYS A 127 8.78 -8.25 -18.04
C LYS A 127 10.04 -7.88 -18.82
N ASP A 128 10.15 -8.37 -20.06
CA ASP A 128 11.29 -8.12 -20.95
C ASP A 128 12.64 -8.47 -20.28
N GLY A 129 12.68 -9.50 -19.42
CA GLY A 129 13.87 -9.92 -18.67
C GLY A 129 14.23 -9.04 -17.48
N ILE A 130 13.50 -7.97 -17.20
CA ILE A 130 13.71 -7.08 -16.05
C ILE A 130 12.89 -7.60 -14.86
N LYS A 131 13.58 -7.91 -13.76
CA LYS A 131 13.00 -8.40 -12.50
C LYS A 131 12.90 -7.28 -11.48
N VAL A 132 11.69 -6.99 -11.06
CA VAL A 132 11.38 -5.97 -10.04
C VAL A 132 10.75 -6.64 -8.84
N VAL A 133 11.19 -6.29 -7.65
CA VAL A 133 10.59 -6.73 -6.39
C VAL A 133 10.04 -5.53 -5.62
N ILE A 134 8.85 -5.68 -5.05
CA ILE A 134 8.22 -4.67 -4.18
C ILE A 134 8.04 -5.26 -2.79
N LEU A 135 8.52 -4.53 -1.79
CA LEU A 135 8.38 -4.83 -0.36
C LEU A 135 7.47 -3.80 0.29
N ASN A 136 6.44 -4.23 1.02
CA ASN A 136 5.47 -3.34 1.66
C ASN A 136 5.50 -3.48 3.18
N TYR A 137 5.63 -2.35 3.87
CA TYR A 137 5.70 -2.27 5.34
C TYR A 137 4.89 -1.10 5.88
N VAL A 138 4.38 -1.25 7.11
CA VAL A 138 3.74 -0.18 7.89
C VAL A 138 4.54 0.13 9.14
N SER A 139 4.75 1.39 9.43
CA SER A 139 5.40 1.85 10.65
C SER A 139 4.41 1.88 11.82
N LEU A 140 4.88 1.46 13.01
CA LEU A 140 4.03 1.43 14.21
C LEU A 140 3.60 2.82 14.69
N ASP A 141 4.37 3.85 14.36
CA ASP A 141 4.06 5.24 14.70
C ASP A 141 2.85 5.81 13.96
N THR A 142 2.38 5.14 12.88
CA THR A 142 1.13 5.47 12.18
C THR A 142 -0.14 4.96 12.89
N ASN A 143 0.01 4.36 14.09
CA ASN A 143 -1.07 3.85 14.94
C ASN A 143 -2.01 2.82 14.27
N PRO A 144 -1.51 1.66 13.84
CA PRO A 144 -2.34 0.59 13.29
C PRO A 144 -3.25 -0.08 14.35
N TYR A 145 -2.96 0.08 15.64
CA TYR A 145 -3.72 -0.48 16.76
C TYR A 145 -4.09 -1.96 16.60
N PRO A 146 -3.12 -2.88 16.52
CA PRO A 146 -3.43 -4.30 16.38
C PRO A 146 -4.24 -4.81 17.59
N PRO A 147 -5.36 -5.51 17.37
CA PRO A 147 -6.07 -6.23 18.43
C PRO A 147 -5.19 -7.34 19.04
N LYS A 148 -5.40 -7.69 20.33
CA LYS A 148 -4.55 -8.66 21.04
C LYS A 148 -4.51 -10.05 20.39
N GLU A 149 -5.64 -10.54 19.88
CA GLU A 149 -5.81 -11.90 19.38
C GLU A 149 -6.23 -11.93 17.89
N ILE A 150 -5.72 -10.99 17.11
CA ILE A 150 -6.05 -10.92 15.69
C ILE A 150 -5.30 -11.98 14.87
N ASN A 151 -5.99 -12.66 13.97
CA ASN A 151 -5.40 -13.63 13.03
C ASN A 151 -4.88 -12.99 11.74
N ILE A 152 -4.54 -11.71 11.76
CA ILE A 152 -3.91 -11.00 10.65
C ILE A 152 -2.43 -10.79 10.97
N ARG A 153 -1.55 -11.18 10.06
CA ARG A 153 -0.13 -10.87 10.08
C ARG A 153 0.12 -9.68 9.17
N VAL A 154 0.80 -8.65 9.70
CA VAL A 154 1.15 -7.44 8.95
C VAL A 154 2.66 -7.24 8.98
N ASN A 155 3.23 -6.74 7.92
CA ASN A 155 4.64 -6.40 7.85
C ASN A 155 4.89 -5.06 8.54
N TYR A 156 5.28 -5.11 9.80
CA TYR A 156 5.72 -3.94 10.52
C TYR A 156 7.12 -3.52 10.07
N PHE A 157 7.28 -2.23 9.85
CA PHE A 157 8.57 -1.64 9.57
C PHE A 157 9.48 -1.75 10.79
N LYS A 158 10.62 -2.39 10.59
CA LYS A 158 11.77 -2.38 11.48
C LYS A 158 12.98 -2.24 10.58
N GLU A 159 13.74 -1.16 10.74
CA GLU A 159 14.79 -0.77 9.79
C GLU A 159 15.77 -1.93 9.53
N GLU A 160 16.24 -2.59 10.60
CA GLU A 160 17.21 -3.70 10.48
C GLU A 160 16.64 -4.85 9.65
N LYS A 161 15.36 -5.18 9.88
CA LYS A 161 14.66 -6.24 9.13
C LYS A 161 14.50 -5.88 7.66
N VAL A 162 14.15 -4.63 7.34
CA VAL A 162 14.03 -4.15 5.97
C VAL A 162 15.38 -4.20 5.26
N ILE A 163 16.46 -3.79 5.94
CA ILE A 163 17.83 -3.88 5.41
C ILE A 163 18.24 -5.34 5.14
N GLU A 164 17.91 -6.27 6.03
CA GLU A 164 18.13 -7.69 5.81
C GLU A 164 17.39 -8.21 4.56
N ASP A 165 16.11 -7.84 4.42
CA ASP A 165 15.29 -8.23 3.28
C ASP A 165 15.86 -7.65 1.96
N ILE A 166 16.31 -6.39 1.94
CA ILE A 166 16.99 -5.78 0.79
C ILE A 166 18.25 -6.57 0.42
N LYS A 167 19.14 -6.81 1.39
CA LYS A 167 20.41 -7.53 1.15
C LYS A 167 20.17 -8.94 0.61
N ARG A 168 19.18 -9.65 1.15
CA ARG A 168 18.82 -11.01 0.71
C ARG A 168 18.32 -11.05 -0.74
N LEU A 169 17.71 -9.96 -1.22
CA LEU A 169 17.10 -9.87 -2.54
C LEU A 169 18.02 -9.26 -3.59
N ARG A 170 18.99 -8.43 -3.19
CA ARG A 170 19.76 -7.58 -4.10
C ARG A 170 20.38 -8.31 -5.30
N ASN A 171 20.92 -9.51 -5.10
CA ASN A 171 21.55 -10.28 -6.17
C ASN A 171 20.56 -11.18 -6.95
N LYS A 172 19.25 -11.09 -6.68
CA LYS A 172 18.22 -11.94 -7.29
C LYS A 172 17.32 -11.20 -8.26
N VAL A 173 17.35 -9.85 -8.20
CA VAL A 173 16.48 -8.96 -8.98
C VAL A 173 17.24 -7.74 -9.45
N ASP A 174 16.72 -7.10 -10.49
CA ASP A 174 17.31 -5.87 -11.05
C ASP A 174 16.96 -4.65 -10.20
N HIS A 175 15.70 -4.57 -9.73
CA HIS A 175 15.21 -3.45 -8.94
C HIS A 175 14.49 -3.87 -7.67
N ILE A 176 14.80 -3.18 -6.56
CA ILE A 176 14.13 -3.32 -5.26
C ILE A 176 13.40 -2.03 -4.94
N ILE A 177 12.09 -2.12 -4.79
CA ILE A 177 11.21 -0.99 -4.48
C ILE A 177 10.63 -1.19 -3.08
N LEU A 178 10.78 -0.18 -2.23
CA LEU A 178 10.14 -0.15 -0.93
C LEU A 178 8.84 0.66 -1.01
N TYR A 179 7.75 0.09 -0.53
CA TYR A 179 6.43 0.67 -0.51
C TYR A 179 6.01 0.83 0.96
N LEU A 180 6.13 2.05 1.50
CA LEU A 180 6.13 2.30 2.94
C LEU A 180 4.94 3.14 3.37
N HIS A 181 4.19 2.65 4.33
CA HIS A 181 3.17 3.42 5.06
C HIS A 181 3.80 3.92 6.36
N TRP A 182 4.28 5.18 6.38
CA TRP A 182 5.19 5.70 7.41
C TRP A 182 5.05 7.21 7.61
N GLY A 183 5.67 7.78 8.65
CA GLY A 183 5.77 9.24 8.82
C GLY A 183 5.07 9.80 10.06
N GLY A 184 4.95 8.99 11.12
CA GLY A 184 4.50 9.44 12.42
C GLY A 184 2.98 9.43 12.60
N ARG A 185 2.52 10.09 13.66
CA ARG A 185 1.10 10.07 14.06
C ARG A 185 0.24 11.09 13.35
N LEU A 186 0.85 12.16 12.84
CA LEU A 186 0.11 13.29 12.31
C LEU A 186 -0.06 13.15 10.80
N GLU A 187 -1.30 13.10 10.37
CA GLU A 187 -1.70 13.19 8.98
C GLU A 187 -1.77 14.67 8.55
N GLY A 188 -1.76 14.93 7.24
CA GLY A 188 -1.86 16.29 6.68
C GLY A 188 -0.55 17.09 6.67
N GLY A 189 0.57 16.52 7.12
CA GLY A 189 1.87 17.18 7.09
C GLY A 189 2.40 17.37 5.66
N LEU A 190 2.82 18.61 5.32
CA LEU A 190 3.37 18.94 3.99
C LEU A 190 4.83 18.47 3.79
N TYR A 191 5.50 18.11 4.86
CA TYR A 191 6.90 17.67 4.85
C TYR A 191 7.03 16.32 5.54
N PRO A 192 8.05 15.51 5.17
CA PRO A 192 8.32 14.24 5.86
C PRO A 192 8.64 14.49 7.33
N ASP A 193 8.35 13.50 8.16
CA ASP A 193 8.79 13.51 9.56
C ASP A 193 10.32 13.52 9.64
N PHE A 194 10.84 14.10 10.71
CA PHE A 194 12.27 14.44 10.87
C PHE A 194 13.23 13.26 10.65
N GLU A 195 12.81 12.04 11.00
CA GLU A 195 13.66 10.85 10.83
C GLU A 195 13.52 10.18 9.45
N GLN A 196 12.43 10.41 8.70
CA GLN A 196 12.21 9.75 7.40
C GLN A 196 13.37 9.99 6.40
N PRO A 197 13.93 11.21 6.24
CA PRO A 197 15.05 11.42 5.31
C PRO A 197 16.28 10.60 5.67
N LYS A 198 16.62 10.49 6.96
CA LYS A 198 17.75 9.70 7.41
C LYS A 198 17.55 8.21 7.18
N ILE A 199 16.35 7.72 7.52
CA ILE A 199 15.97 6.32 7.31
C ILE A 199 15.98 6.01 5.81
N GLY A 200 15.33 6.84 4.99
CA GLY A 200 15.26 6.64 3.54
C GLY A 200 16.64 6.51 2.89
N ARG A 201 17.57 7.40 3.26
CA ARG A 201 18.96 7.33 2.75
C ARG A 201 19.67 6.04 3.15
N ARG A 202 19.51 5.56 4.41
CA ARG A 202 20.10 4.28 4.84
C ARG A 202 19.51 3.08 4.10
N LEU A 203 18.21 3.11 3.77
CA LEU A 203 17.57 2.06 2.96
C LEU A 203 18.09 2.05 1.51
N ILE A 204 18.33 3.23 0.92
CA ILE A 204 19.01 3.34 -0.38
C ILE A 204 20.44 2.81 -0.30
N ASP A 205 21.19 3.17 0.76
CA ASP A 205 22.55 2.65 0.99
C ASP A 205 22.60 1.13 1.17
N ALA A 206 21.54 0.54 1.71
CA ALA A 206 21.41 -0.91 1.83
C ALA A 206 21.12 -1.61 0.49
N GLY A 207 20.73 -0.87 -0.56
CA GLY A 207 20.50 -1.39 -1.90
C GLY A 207 19.07 -1.27 -2.45
N ALA A 208 18.18 -0.48 -1.82
CA ALA A 208 16.90 -0.14 -2.42
C ALA A 208 17.10 0.81 -3.62
N ASP A 209 16.29 0.65 -4.66
CA ASP A 209 16.37 1.46 -5.88
C ASP A 209 15.36 2.60 -5.91
N LEU A 210 14.26 2.44 -5.17
CA LEU A 210 13.15 3.41 -5.11
C LEU A 210 12.42 3.24 -3.79
N ILE A 211 12.02 4.36 -3.19
CA ILE A 211 11.13 4.38 -2.01
C ILE A 211 9.88 5.17 -2.37
N ILE A 212 8.73 4.57 -2.14
CA ILE A 212 7.40 5.15 -2.30
C ILE A 212 6.71 5.16 -0.95
N GLY A 213 6.41 6.35 -0.44
CA GLY A 213 5.79 6.55 0.87
C GLY A 213 4.32 6.94 0.78
N HIS A 214 3.63 6.70 1.89
CA HIS A 214 2.19 6.90 2.11
C HIS A 214 1.91 7.36 3.53
N HIS A 215 0.66 7.58 3.89
CA HIS A 215 0.13 7.88 5.22
C HIS A 215 -0.20 9.34 5.48
N SER A 216 0.61 10.30 5.05
CA SER A 216 0.35 11.72 5.37
C SER A 216 -0.91 12.27 4.68
N HIS A 217 -1.49 11.55 3.72
CA HIS A 217 -2.62 11.98 2.86
C HIS A 217 -2.35 13.25 2.05
N THR A 218 -1.14 13.76 2.08
CA THR A 218 -0.66 14.91 1.32
C THR A 218 0.51 14.52 0.43
N VAL A 219 0.62 15.12 -0.73
CA VAL A 219 1.82 14.98 -1.55
C VAL A 219 2.95 15.71 -0.86
N GLN A 220 3.97 14.95 -0.44
CA GLN A 220 5.16 15.52 0.19
C GLN A 220 6.31 15.66 -0.81
N PRO A 221 7.33 16.50 -0.52
CA PRO A 221 8.53 16.58 -1.34
C PRO A 221 9.16 15.21 -1.56
N PHE A 222 9.88 15.07 -2.66
CA PHE A 222 10.74 13.91 -2.91
C PHE A 222 12.21 14.31 -2.81
N GLU A 223 13.07 13.33 -2.62
CA GLU A 223 14.53 13.50 -2.58
C GLU A 223 15.17 12.63 -3.67
N ILE A 224 16.27 13.11 -4.24
CA ILE A 224 17.18 12.30 -5.06
C ILE A 224 18.45 12.07 -4.24
N TYR A 225 18.69 10.84 -3.81
CA TYR A 225 19.88 10.45 -3.07
C TYR A 225 20.65 9.37 -3.82
N LYS A 226 21.91 9.64 -4.12
CA LYS A 226 22.77 8.74 -4.93
C LYS A 226 22.12 8.30 -6.26
N GLY A 227 21.39 9.22 -6.91
CA GLY A 227 20.69 8.94 -8.16
C GLY A 227 19.41 8.10 -8.02
N LYS A 228 18.96 7.81 -6.80
CA LYS A 228 17.72 7.08 -6.48
C LYS A 228 16.69 8.03 -5.90
N TYR A 229 15.40 7.76 -6.18
CA TYR A 229 14.30 8.61 -5.72
C TYR A 229 13.71 8.08 -4.41
N ILE A 230 13.40 9.02 -3.51
CA ILE A 230 12.65 8.78 -2.27
C ILE A 230 11.44 9.71 -2.31
N PHE A 231 10.25 9.16 -2.57
CA PHE A 231 8.98 9.87 -2.44
C PHE A 231 8.46 9.63 -1.03
N TYR A 232 8.41 10.67 -0.20
CA TYR A 232 8.03 10.53 1.20
C TYR A 232 6.54 10.24 1.38
N SER A 233 5.70 10.84 0.53
CA SER A 233 4.28 10.49 0.39
C SER A 233 3.75 10.89 -0.97
N LEU A 234 2.97 10.00 -1.59
CA LEU A 234 2.23 10.30 -2.82
C LEU A 234 0.89 11.02 -2.55
N GLY A 235 0.48 11.13 -1.28
CA GLY A 235 -0.82 11.67 -0.91
C GLY A 235 -2.00 10.77 -1.31
N ASN A 236 -3.19 11.32 -1.28
CA ASN A 236 -4.41 10.63 -1.66
C ASN A 236 -4.52 10.49 -3.19
N PHE A 237 -4.77 9.27 -3.65
CA PHE A 237 -5.26 9.04 -5.02
C PHE A 237 -6.79 9.14 -5.07
N CYS A 238 -7.47 8.48 -4.15
CA CYS A 238 -8.91 8.58 -3.93
C CYS A 238 -9.23 8.31 -2.46
N PHE A 239 -9.82 9.32 -1.78
CA PHE A 239 -10.01 9.25 -0.34
C PHE A 239 -11.29 9.99 0.11
#